data_e85a205fb55c1332f77db630e8b261df
#
_entry.id   e85a205fb55c1332f77db630e8b261df
#
_cell.length_a   1.000
_cell.length_b   1.000
_cell.length_c   1.000
_cell.angle_alpha   90.00
_cell.angle_beta   90.00
_cell.angle_gamma   90.00
#
_symmetry.space_group_name_H-M   'P 1'
#
loop_
_entity.id
_entity.type
_entity.pdbx_description
1 polymer ?
#
loop_
_entity_poly.entity_id
_entity_poly.type
_entity_poly.pdbx_seq_one_letter_code
_entity_poly.pdbx_strand_id
1 'polypeptide(L)'
;MSWYERVYADERLSHRARAVYMYLHDRADAEGKCWPGVKRIAADLHLSRRTAQRALSDLERTGYIKRDGRYRENGSRTSNLYTVV
;
A
#
# COMPACT_ATOMS: atom_id res chain seq x y z
N MET A 1 -3.59 9.18 -20.39
CA MET A 1 -4.39 8.36 -19.47
C MET A 1 -3.86 8.56 -18.06
N SER A 2 -4.75 8.75 -17.10
CA SER A 2 -4.36 8.99 -15.72
C SER A 2 -3.87 7.69 -15.07
N TRP A 3 -2.90 7.80 -14.17
CA TRP A 3 -2.35 6.65 -13.46
C TRP A 3 -3.40 5.89 -12.63
N TYR A 4 -4.48 6.56 -12.23
CA TYR A 4 -5.51 5.95 -11.39
C TYR A 4 -6.58 5.20 -12.19
N GLU A 5 -6.69 5.39 -13.49
CA GLU A 5 -7.76 4.77 -14.29
C GLU A 5 -7.71 3.25 -14.25
N ARG A 6 -6.52 2.68 -14.32
CA ARG A 6 -6.33 1.24 -14.24
C ARG A 6 -6.85 0.67 -12.91
N VAL A 7 -6.59 1.39 -11.82
CA VAL A 7 -7.04 0.98 -10.49
C VAL A 7 -8.55 1.02 -10.37
N TYR A 8 -9.17 2.06 -10.86
CA TYR A 8 -10.63 2.17 -10.81
C TYR A 8 -11.34 1.14 -11.68
N ALA A 9 -10.74 0.78 -12.80
CA ALA A 9 -11.32 -0.18 -13.71
C ALA A 9 -11.12 -1.64 -13.31
N ASP A 10 -10.21 -1.91 -12.38
CA ASP A 10 -9.86 -3.27 -12.00
C ASP A 10 -10.87 -3.85 -11.02
N GLU A 11 -11.71 -4.76 -11.52
CA GLU A 11 -12.76 -5.39 -10.72
C GLU A 11 -12.22 -6.34 -9.65
N ARG A 12 -10.95 -6.73 -9.73
CA ARG A 12 -10.33 -7.59 -8.72
C ARG A 12 -10.08 -6.86 -7.42
N LEU A 13 -10.12 -5.53 -7.44
CA LEU A 13 -9.82 -4.71 -6.27
C LEU A 13 -11.10 -4.26 -5.56
N SER A 14 -11.10 -4.38 -4.23
CA SER A 14 -12.15 -3.82 -3.39
C SER A 14 -12.02 -2.29 -3.33
N HIS A 15 -13.07 -1.63 -2.86
CA HIS A 15 -13.00 -0.18 -2.62
C HIS A 15 -11.89 0.16 -1.63
N ARG A 16 -11.70 -0.69 -0.62
CA ARG A 16 -10.67 -0.49 0.40
C ARG A 16 -9.27 -0.62 -0.20
N ALA A 17 -9.08 -1.58 -1.10
CA ALA A 17 -7.80 -1.73 -1.78
C ALA A 17 -7.48 -0.52 -2.66
N ARG A 18 -8.48 -0.01 -3.36
CA ARG A 18 -8.32 1.21 -4.17
C ARG A 18 -7.94 2.41 -3.29
N ALA A 19 -8.61 2.56 -2.14
CA ALA A 19 -8.29 3.64 -1.21
C ALA A 19 -6.85 3.53 -0.70
N VAL A 20 -6.39 2.35 -0.35
CA VAL A 20 -5.03 2.13 0.10
C VAL A 20 -4.04 2.44 -1.01
N TYR A 21 -4.31 2.03 -2.25
CA TYR A 21 -3.44 2.34 -3.37
C TYR A 21 -3.31 3.85 -3.58
N MET A 22 -4.44 4.58 -3.56
CA MET A 22 -4.44 6.03 -3.71
C MET A 22 -3.62 6.70 -2.60
N TYR A 23 -3.77 6.21 -1.38
CA TYR A 23 -3.03 6.70 -0.23
C TYR A 23 -1.52 6.49 -0.42
N LEU A 24 -1.12 5.29 -0.82
CA LEU A 24 0.30 4.99 -1.04
C LEU A 24 0.88 5.82 -2.17
N HIS A 25 0.13 5.97 -3.25
CA HIS A 25 0.58 6.78 -4.39
C HIS A 25 0.78 8.24 -3.98
N ASP A 26 -0.13 8.77 -3.18
CA ASP A 26 -0.04 10.15 -2.68
C ASP A 26 1.21 10.37 -1.80
N ARG A 27 1.59 9.35 -1.04
CA ARG A 27 2.75 9.42 -0.15
C ARG A 27 4.06 9.02 -0.80
N ALA A 28 4.01 8.44 -1.98
CA ALA A 28 5.20 7.96 -2.66
C ALA A 28 6.10 9.13 -3.10
N ASP A 29 7.40 8.90 -3.03
CA ASP A 29 8.38 9.86 -3.52
C ASP A 29 8.51 9.78 -5.06
N ALA A 30 9.47 10.49 -5.63
CA ALA A 30 9.69 10.53 -7.07
C ALA A 30 9.99 9.16 -7.67
N GLU A 31 10.48 8.22 -6.86
CA GLU A 31 10.77 6.85 -7.29
C GLU A 31 9.60 5.90 -7.06
N GLY A 32 8.48 6.38 -6.58
CA GLY A 32 7.31 5.58 -6.29
C GLY A 32 7.40 4.83 -4.97
N LYS A 33 8.27 5.26 -4.06
CA LYS A 33 8.51 4.55 -2.79
C LYS A 33 7.93 5.28 -1.60
N CYS A 34 7.34 4.54 -0.68
CA CYS A 34 6.86 5.05 0.60
C CYS A 34 6.94 3.93 1.64
N TRP A 35 6.91 4.31 2.91
CA TRP A 35 7.01 3.32 3.99
C TRP A 35 6.18 3.66 5.22
N PRO A 36 4.89 3.95 5.06
CA PRO A 36 4.02 4.12 6.21
C PRO A 36 3.74 2.78 6.88
N GLY A 37 3.65 2.78 8.20
CA GLY A 37 3.26 1.56 8.92
C GLY A 37 1.80 1.23 8.69
N VAL A 38 1.44 -0.04 8.84
CA VAL A 38 0.04 -0.49 8.67
C VAL A 38 -0.89 0.26 9.62
N LYS A 39 -0.46 0.48 10.85
CA LYS A 39 -1.24 1.23 11.84
C LYS A 39 -1.55 2.65 11.35
N ARG A 40 -0.57 3.31 10.72
CA ARG A 40 -0.75 4.66 10.17
C ARG A 40 -1.72 4.65 9.00
N ILE A 41 -1.58 3.69 8.08
CA ILE A 41 -2.48 3.55 6.94
C ILE A 41 -3.92 3.37 7.44
N ALA A 42 -4.11 2.45 8.38
CA ALA A 42 -5.42 2.16 8.93
C ALA A 42 -6.03 3.39 9.61
N ALA A 43 -5.24 4.12 10.40
CA ALA A 43 -5.71 5.31 11.09
C ALA A 43 -6.13 6.41 10.11
N ASP A 44 -5.30 6.68 9.11
CA ASP A 44 -5.56 7.75 8.15
C ASP A 44 -6.77 7.47 7.26
N LEU A 45 -7.02 6.19 6.95
CA LEU A 45 -8.12 5.79 6.09
C LEU A 45 -9.35 5.30 6.88
N HIS A 46 -9.31 5.36 8.21
CA HIS A 46 -10.40 4.88 9.05
C HIS A 46 -10.76 3.42 8.81
N LEU A 47 -9.72 2.59 8.64
CA LEU A 47 -9.86 1.15 8.44
C LEU A 47 -9.31 0.41 9.65
N SER A 48 -9.76 -0.84 9.85
CA SER A 48 -9.09 -1.70 10.81
C SER A 48 -7.71 -2.09 10.26
N ARG A 49 -6.80 -2.46 11.14
CA ARG A 49 -5.46 -2.93 10.73
C ARG A 49 -5.59 -4.16 9.83
N ARG A 50 -6.51 -5.05 10.16
CA ARG A 50 -6.76 -6.26 9.36
C ARG A 50 -7.21 -5.91 7.94
N THR A 51 -8.14 -4.96 7.81
CA THR A 51 -8.61 -4.50 6.51
C THR A 51 -7.48 -3.87 5.69
N ALA A 52 -6.66 -3.03 6.34
CA ALA A 52 -5.52 -2.41 5.68
C ALA A 52 -4.52 -3.47 5.20
N GLN A 53 -4.23 -4.49 6.02
CA GLN A 53 -3.34 -5.59 5.65
C GLN A 53 -3.88 -6.39 4.46
N ARG A 54 -5.18 -6.67 4.45
CA ARG A 54 -5.82 -7.36 3.32
C ARG A 54 -5.73 -6.55 2.04
N ALA A 55 -5.98 -5.25 2.13
CA ALA A 55 -5.87 -4.36 0.99
C ALA A 55 -4.46 -4.35 0.41
N LEU A 56 -3.44 -4.28 1.28
CA LEU A 56 -2.05 -4.33 0.85
C LEU A 56 -1.71 -5.65 0.15
N SER A 57 -2.19 -6.76 0.71
CA SER A 57 -1.99 -8.08 0.10
C SER A 57 -2.66 -8.19 -1.26
N ASP A 58 -3.85 -7.65 -1.41
CA ASP A 58 -4.55 -7.65 -2.69
C ASP A 58 -3.82 -6.81 -3.73
N LEU A 59 -3.30 -5.65 -3.34
CA LEU A 59 -2.54 -4.79 -4.24
C LEU A 59 -1.23 -5.45 -4.68
N GLU A 60 -0.56 -6.13 -3.77
CA GLU A 60 0.66 -6.86 -4.08
C GLU A 60 0.38 -8.02 -5.04
N ARG A 61 -0.66 -8.79 -4.76
CA ARG A 61 -1.04 -9.94 -5.57
C ARG A 61 -1.44 -9.54 -6.99
N THR A 62 -2.10 -8.40 -7.14
CA THR A 62 -2.54 -7.91 -8.44
C THR A 62 -1.50 -7.07 -9.16
N GLY A 63 -0.32 -6.89 -8.57
CA GLY A 63 0.80 -6.24 -9.23
C GLY A 63 0.84 -4.72 -9.16
N TYR A 64 0.01 -4.09 -8.32
CA TYR A 64 0.00 -2.63 -8.18
C TYR A 64 1.09 -2.11 -7.27
N ILE A 65 1.53 -2.92 -6.31
CA ILE A 65 2.62 -2.53 -5.41
C ILE A 65 3.58 -3.71 -5.22
N LYS A 66 4.80 -3.37 -4.83
CA LYS A 66 5.78 -4.32 -4.31
C LYS A 66 6.00 -3.98 -2.85
N ARG A 67 6.17 -5.00 -2.02
CA ARG A 67 6.35 -4.82 -0.59
C ARG A 67 7.62 -5.52 -0.13
N ASP A 68 8.54 -4.75 0.43
CA ASP A 68 9.80 -5.27 0.97
C ASP A 68 9.85 -5.02 2.46
N GLY A 69 10.18 -6.05 3.23
CA GLY A 69 10.35 -5.93 4.67
C GLY A 69 11.65 -5.20 4.98
N ARG A 70 11.64 -4.35 6.02
CA ARG A 70 12.81 -3.64 6.51
C ARG A 70 13.11 -4.11 7.93
N TYR A 71 14.39 -4.27 8.25
CA TYR A 71 14.83 -4.75 9.54
C TYR A 71 15.84 -3.78 10.15
N ARG A 72 15.81 -3.66 11.47
CA ARG A 72 16.81 -2.94 12.21
C ARG A 72 18.05 -3.82 12.37
N GLU A 73 19.18 -3.21 12.79
CA GLU A 73 20.44 -3.95 13.01
C GLU A 73 20.29 -5.09 14.01
N ASN A 74 19.39 -4.94 14.99
CA ASN A 74 19.14 -5.98 15.99
C ASN A 74 18.19 -7.09 15.51
N GLY A 75 17.83 -7.09 14.23
CA GLY A 75 16.92 -8.09 13.67
C GLY A 75 15.45 -7.78 13.79
N SER A 76 15.07 -6.70 14.49
CA SER A 76 13.66 -6.33 14.62
C SER A 76 13.14 -5.71 13.33
N ARG A 77 11.96 -6.16 12.91
CA ARG A 77 11.33 -5.64 11.70
C ARG A 77 10.79 -4.22 11.93
N THR A 78 11.09 -3.33 11.03
CA THR A 78 10.54 -1.97 10.99
C THR A 78 9.38 -1.93 10.00
N SER A 79 8.98 -0.74 9.52
CA SER A 79 7.95 -0.60 8.52
C SER A 79 8.35 -1.24 7.21
N ASN A 80 7.38 -1.76 6.46
CA ASN A 80 7.62 -2.24 5.11
C ASN A 80 7.90 -1.06 4.18
N LEU A 81 8.75 -1.30 3.20
CA LEU A 81 8.92 -0.40 2.08
C LEU A 81 7.93 -0.82 0.99
N TYR A 82 7.12 0.12 0.54
CA TYR A 82 6.16 -0.10 -0.55
C TYR A 82 6.64 0.63 -1.79
N THR A 83 6.64 -0.07 -2.91
CA THR A 83 6.94 0.53 -4.21
C THR A 83 5.66 0.50 -5.04
N VAL A 84 5.18 1.68 -5.42
CA VAL A 84 4.01 1.80 -6.29
C VAL A 84 4.47 1.58 -7.73
N VAL A 85 3.87 0.61 -8.37
CA VAL A 85 4.27 0.20 -9.72
C VAL A 85 3.47 0.92 -10.79
#